data_981c9a60aaaae25c2cbda4ca1aa8d8b9
#
_entry.id   981c9a60aaaae25c2cbda4ca1aa8d8b9
#
_cell.length_a   1.000
_cell.length_b   1.000
_cell.length_c   1.000
_cell.angle_alpha   90.00
_cell.angle_beta   90.00
_cell.angle_gamma   90.00
#
_symmetry.space_group_name_H-M   'P 1'
#
loop_
_entity.id
_entity.type
_entity.pdbx_description
1 polymer ?
#
loop_
_entity_poly.entity_id
_entity_poly.type
_entity_poly.pdbx_seq_one_letter_code
_entity_poly.pdbx_strand_id
1 'polypeptide(L)'
;MESKSNLWAVPEGADLAFEWWEDECLVHHALSNDTHRIAGWTADLLEALMEMPFASSQALAGRCDLALAEVSQALHSLERLELVVRA
;
A
#
# COMPACT_ATOMS: atom_id res chain seq x y z
N MET A 1 -21.03 4.48 18.13
CA MET A 1 -19.92 4.27 17.88
C MET A 1 -19.54 4.73 16.61
N GLU A 2 -18.57 5.08 16.35
CA GLU A 2 -18.24 5.48 15.20
C GLU A 2 -17.49 4.45 14.56
N SER A 3 -17.62 4.28 13.40
CA SER A 3 -16.92 3.27 12.78
C SER A 3 -15.65 3.80 12.25
N LYS A 4 -14.64 3.00 12.27
CA LYS A 4 -13.45 3.38 11.65
C LYS A 4 -13.63 3.37 10.19
N SER A 5 -12.92 4.19 9.52
CA SER A 5 -12.93 4.20 8.10
C SER A 5 -12.29 2.93 7.57
N ASN A 6 -12.84 2.34 6.53
CA ASN A 6 -12.25 1.20 5.86
C ASN A 6 -11.47 1.62 4.64
N LEU A 7 -11.17 2.89 4.52
CA LEU A 7 -10.46 3.41 3.37
C LEU A 7 -8.98 3.55 3.69
N TRP A 8 -8.18 3.29 2.70
CA TRP A 8 -6.72 3.35 2.83
C TRP A 8 -6.17 4.39 1.88
N ALA A 9 -5.04 4.96 2.24
CA ALA A 9 -4.41 5.98 1.41
C ALA A 9 -2.91 5.98 1.66
N VAL A 10 -2.15 6.43 0.65
CA VAL A 10 -0.74 6.74 0.86
C VAL A 10 -0.71 8.13 1.48
N PRO A 11 0.08 8.34 2.56
CA PRO A 11 0.08 9.64 3.21
C PRO A 11 0.42 10.76 2.25
N GLU A 12 -0.28 11.86 2.41
CA GLU A 12 -0.05 13.01 1.58
C GLU A 12 1.38 13.50 1.79
N GLY A 13 2.07 13.81 0.71
CA GLY A 13 3.44 14.27 0.81
C GLY A 13 4.46 13.14 0.86
N ALA A 14 4.00 11.89 0.95
CA ALA A 14 4.94 10.77 0.89
C ALA A 14 5.55 10.72 -0.50
N ASP A 15 6.86 10.63 -0.54
CA ASP A 15 7.58 10.57 -1.81
C ASP A 15 8.19 9.19 -1.87
N LEU A 16 7.54 8.30 -2.62
CA LEU A 16 7.94 6.91 -2.72
C LEU A 16 8.59 6.64 -4.06
N ALA A 17 9.74 6.00 -4.03
CA ALA A 17 10.43 5.57 -5.24
C ALA A 17 10.44 4.06 -5.25
N PHE A 18 10.18 3.46 -6.41
CA PHE A 18 10.10 2.03 -6.56
C PHE A 18 11.25 1.53 -7.42
N GLU A 19 11.87 0.45 -6.97
CA GLU A 19 12.89 -0.20 -7.77
C GLU A 19 12.50 -1.67 -7.87
N TRP A 20 12.16 -2.11 -9.09
CA TRP A 20 11.61 -3.43 -9.31
C TRP A 20 12.70 -4.46 -9.57
N TRP A 21 12.58 -5.61 -8.91
CA TRP A 21 13.41 -6.76 -9.15
C TRP A 21 12.45 -7.88 -9.45
N GLU A 22 12.82 -8.82 -10.17
CA GLU A 22 11.99 -9.96 -10.59
C GLU A 22 10.62 -10.04 -9.91
N ASP A 23 10.54 -10.61 -8.71
CA ASP A 23 9.27 -10.73 -8.02
C ASP A 23 9.25 -9.92 -6.73
N GLU A 24 10.16 -8.98 -6.57
CA GLU A 24 10.23 -8.13 -5.41
C GLU A 24 10.37 -6.68 -5.82
N CYS A 25 10.15 -5.79 -4.89
CA CYS A 25 10.29 -4.38 -5.14
C CYS A 25 10.90 -3.71 -3.91
N LEU A 26 11.83 -2.81 -4.15
CA LEU A 26 12.34 -1.96 -3.10
C LEU A 26 11.60 -0.65 -3.15
N VAL A 27 11.01 -0.25 -2.03
CA VAL A 27 10.28 1.01 -1.94
C VAL A 27 11.07 1.93 -1.03
N HIS A 28 11.52 3.04 -1.57
CA HIS A 28 12.26 4.02 -0.81
C HIS A 28 11.34 5.15 -0.40
N HIS A 29 11.26 5.42 0.90
CA HIS A 29 10.42 6.47 1.44
C HIS A 29 11.31 7.67 1.70
N ALA A 30 11.20 8.69 0.86
CA ALA A 30 12.14 9.80 0.91
C ALA A 30 12.08 10.59 2.21
N LEU A 31 10.87 10.72 2.78
CA LEU A 31 10.73 11.51 4.00
C LEU A 31 11.45 10.89 5.18
N SER A 32 11.36 9.58 5.35
CA SER A 32 12.01 8.91 6.46
C SER A 32 13.38 8.36 6.06
N ASN A 33 13.69 8.40 4.77
CA ASN A 33 14.95 7.89 4.24
C ASN A 33 15.10 6.40 4.51
N ASP A 34 13.99 5.69 4.52
CA ASP A 34 13.99 4.24 4.73
C ASP A 34 13.72 3.54 3.43
N THR A 35 14.28 2.35 3.28
CA THR A 35 14.02 1.50 2.13
C THR A 35 13.45 0.19 2.62
N HIS A 36 12.36 -0.25 2.00
CA HIS A 36 11.67 -1.47 2.39
C HIS A 36 11.61 -2.41 1.21
N ARG A 37 11.84 -3.70 1.48
CA ARG A 37 11.71 -4.72 0.44
C ARG A 37 10.37 -5.38 0.61
N ILE A 38 9.56 -5.37 -0.44
CA ILE A 38 8.24 -5.98 -0.39
C ILE A 38 8.04 -6.85 -1.62
N ALA A 39 7.07 -7.75 -1.53
CA ALA A 39 6.75 -8.61 -2.66
C ALA A 39 6.24 -7.75 -3.81
N GLY A 40 6.47 -8.20 -5.05
CA GLY A 40 6.06 -7.44 -6.21
C GLY A 40 4.57 -7.16 -6.24
N TRP A 41 3.74 -8.15 -5.88
CA TRP A 41 2.29 -7.94 -5.87
C TRP A 41 1.87 -6.92 -4.80
N THR A 42 2.63 -6.84 -3.70
CA THR A 42 2.35 -5.84 -2.67
C THR A 42 2.71 -4.45 -3.19
N ALA A 43 3.77 -4.35 -3.98
CA ALA A 43 4.15 -3.08 -4.58
C ALA A 43 3.11 -2.64 -5.61
N ASP A 44 2.56 -3.59 -6.37
CA ASP A 44 1.47 -3.26 -7.29
C ASP A 44 0.28 -2.70 -6.54
N LEU A 45 -0.02 -3.27 -5.39
CA LEU A 45 -1.11 -2.80 -4.55
C LEU A 45 -0.84 -1.38 -4.07
N LEU A 46 0.39 -1.11 -3.67
CA LEU A 46 0.77 0.21 -3.21
C LEU A 46 0.66 1.25 -4.33
N GLU A 47 1.10 0.88 -5.54
CA GLU A 47 0.96 1.78 -6.68
C GLU A 47 -0.49 2.05 -7.02
N ALA A 48 -1.34 1.02 -6.95
CA ALA A 48 -2.75 1.20 -7.20
C ALA A 48 -3.35 2.16 -6.19
N LEU A 49 -2.93 2.05 -4.94
CA LEU A 49 -3.45 2.94 -3.91
C LEU A 49 -3.00 4.38 -4.13
N MET A 50 -1.81 4.57 -4.69
CA MET A 50 -1.36 5.92 -5.01
C MET A 50 -2.23 6.55 -6.07
N GLU A 51 -2.80 5.73 -6.97
CA GLU A 51 -3.69 6.23 -8.00
C GLU A 51 -5.14 6.34 -7.53
N MET A 52 -5.48 5.64 -6.45
CA MET A 52 -6.84 5.59 -5.94
C MET A 52 -6.85 6.08 -4.50
N PRO A 53 -6.78 7.38 -4.28
CA PRO A 53 -6.76 7.87 -2.91
C PRO A 53 -8.03 7.46 -2.20
N PHE A 54 -7.92 6.97 -1.00
CA PHE A 54 -9.06 6.57 -0.18
C PHE A 54 -9.80 5.39 -0.80
N ALA A 55 -9.08 4.30 -1.01
CA ALA A 55 -9.68 3.09 -1.54
C ALA A 55 -9.89 2.07 -0.44
N SER A 56 -10.97 1.28 -0.58
CA SER A 56 -11.23 0.20 0.36
C SER A 56 -10.42 -1.02 -0.03
N SER A 57 -10.28 -1.97 0.91
CA SER A 57 -9.62 -3.23 0.59
C SER A 57 -10.32 -3.95 -0.55
N GLN A 58 -11.65 -3.88 -0.58
CA GLN A 58 -12.41 -4.54 -1.63
C GLN A 58 -12.14 -3.92 -2.99
N ALA A 59 -12.08 -2.60 -3.05
CA ALA A 59 -11.79 -1.91 -4.30
C ALA A 59 -10.38 -2.27 -4.79
N LEU A 60 -9.42 -2.33 -3.87
CA LEU A 60 -8.06 -2.67 -4.23
C LEU A 60 -7.95 -4.12 -4.68
N ALA A 61 -8.69 -5.03 -4.01
CA ALA A 61 -8.67 -6.43 -4.41
C ALA A 61 -9.18 -6.60 -5.83
N GLY A 62 -10.24 -5.87 -6.17
CA GLY A 62 -10.76 -5.92 -7.53
C GLY A 62 -9.80 -5.32 -8.54
N ARG A 63 -9.19 -4.21 -8.19
CA ARG A 63 -8.27 -3.53 -9.11
C ARG A 63 -7.03 -4.39 -9.39
N CYS A 64 -6.52 -5.05 -8.37
CA CYS A 64 -5.29 -5.82 -8.49
C CYS A 64 -5.52 -7.31 -8.75
N ASP A 65 -6.78 -7.72 -8.79
CA ASP A 65 -7.14 -9.13 -9.03
C ASP A 65 -6.51 -10.00 -7.95
N LEU A 66 -6.67 -9.61 -6.70
CA LEU A 66 -6.12 -10.34 -5.56
C LEU A 66 -7.24 -10.74 -4.62
N ALA A 67 -6.97 -11.75 -3.80
CA ALA A 67 -7.94 -12.17 -2.79
C ALA A 67 -8.03 -11.10 -1.71
N LEU A 68 -9.24 -10.87 -1.20
CA LEU A 68 -9.45 -9.84 -0.19
C LEU A 68 -8.59 -10.07 1.04
N ALA A 69 -8.44 -11.33 1.46
CA ALA A 69 -7.63 -11.64 2.62
C ALA A 69 -6.17 -11.25 2.42
N GLU A 70 -5.65 -11.47 1.21
CA GLU A 70 -4.29 -11.09 0.90
C GLU A 70 -4.11 -9.59 0.91
N VAL A 71 -5.08 -8.88 0.34
CA VAL A 71 -5.02 -7.42 0.30
C VAL A 71 -5.05 -6.85 1.72
N SER A 72 -5.95 -7.37 2.54
CA SER A 72 -6.09 -6.90 3.91
C SER A 72 -4.79 -7.10 4.69
N GLN A 73 -4.19 -8.27 4.55
CA GLN A 73 -2.96 -8.57 5.24
C GLN A 73 -1.82 -7.69 4.75
N ALA A 74 -1.75 -7.48 3.45
CA ALA A 74 -0.72 -6.63 2.87
C ALA A 74 -0.86 -5.19 3.34
N LEU A 75 -2.09 -4.68 3.41
CA LEU A 75 -2.31 -3.31 3.87
C LEU A 75 -1.90 -3.13 5.32
N HIS A 76 -2.16 -4.12 6.17
CA HIS A 76 -1.73 -4.04 7.56
C HIS A 76 -0.21 -4.06 7.66
N SER A 77 0.45 -4.84 6.82
CA SER A 77 1.91 -4.83 6.80
C SER A 77 2.46 -3.50 6.33
N LEU A 78 1.84 -2.93 5.30
CA LEU A 78 2.28 -1.63 4.80
C LEU A 78 2.02 -0.53 5.82
N GLU A 79 0.95 -0.67 6.60
CA GLU A 79 0.66 0.30 7.66
C GLU A 79 1.75 0.27 8.72
N ARG A 80 2.23 -0.92 9.05
CA ARG A 80 3.32 -1.03 10.02
C ARG A 80 4.58 -0.36 9.54
N LEU A 81 4.82 -0.37 8.24
CA LEU A 81 5.97 0.29 7.65
C LEU A 81 5.71 1.77 7.41
N GLU A 82 4.50 2.24 7.75
CA GLU A 82 4.11 3.64 7.59
C GLU A 82 4.05 4.06 6.13
N LEU A 83 3.83 3.11 5.24
CA LEU A 83 3.68 3.42 3.82
C LEU A 83 2.23 3.70 3.45
N VAL A 84 1.28 3.27 4.27
CA VAL A 84 -0.14 3.58 4.06
C VAL A 84 -0.76 3.93 5.39
N VAL A 85 -1.88 4.64 5.33
CA VAL A 85 -2.63 5.01 6.52
C VAL A 85 -4.10 4.75 6.25
N ARG A 86 -4.87 4.65 7.30
CA ARG A 86 -6.31 4.57 7.19
C ARG A 86 -6.87 5.98 7.19
N ALA A 87 -7.78 6.19 6.28
CA ALA A 87 -8.38 7.51 6.16
C ALA A 87 -9.57 7.67 7.09
#